data_5255dbf543540acf310ad9fbe146eb42
#
_entry.id   5255dbf543540acf310ad9fbe146eb42
#
_cell.length_a   1.000
_cell.length_b   1.000
_cell.length_c   1.000
_cell.angle_alpha   90.00
_cell.angle_beta   90.00
_cell.angle_gamma   90.00
#
_symmetry.space_group_name_H-M   'P 1'
#
loop_
_entity.id
_entity.type
_entity.pdbx_description
1 polymer ?
#
loop_
_entity_poly.entity_id
_entity_poly.type
_entity_poly.pdbx_seq_one_letter_code
_entity_poly.pdbx_strand_id
1 'polypeptide(L)'
;MTENTSTTGTVLPRHHTTLVTGATQGLGRGIALDLAARGGTVLLHGRDAGRLDAVAAEARALGAGGEVRAYVADLADLDQVADLARRIREAEPRLDALVHNAVAGGGSRPLVREVSAQGHELRLAVNHLAPYALTRGLLPLLTASAPARIVNVASIGQETVDFDDLMFERGYEGLAAYCRSKLALIMATFALGAELDGSGVTVNALHPAHLMDTEGVRTYGLTPLVGIEEGVRPTVRLVVDPGLAGVTGRYFDRFTDTRAHEQAYDPEARRRLMTLTDRLVGAAVPGV
;
A
#
# COMPACT_ATOMS: atom_id res chain seq x y z
N MET A 1 23.12 11.53 -18.28
CA MET A 1 23.50 12.08 -16.96
C MET A 1 22.59 11.42 -15.93
N THR A 2 23.11 10.43 -15.22
CA THR A 2 22.37 9.69 -14.20
C THR A 2 22.48 10.49 -12.90
N GLU A 3 21.47 11.29 -12.58
CA GLU A 3 21.34 11.84 -11.23
C GLU A 3 21.06 10.72 -10.24
N ASN A 4 22.12 10.32 -9.58
CA ASN A 4 22.09 9.43 -8.43
C ASN A 4 21.57 10.26 -7.24
N THR A 5 20.26 10.48 -7.16
CA THR A 5 19.61 11.09 -5.99
C THR A 5 19.65 10.07 -4.85
N SER A 6 20.74 10.10 -4.11
CA SER A 6 20.95 9.33 -2.89
C SER A 6 19.92 9.77 -1.84
N THR A 7 18.88 8.96 -1.63
CA THR A 7 18.00 9.05 -0.46
C THR A 7 18.67 8.49 0.82
N THR A 8 19.92 8.08 0.71
CA THR A 8 20.74 7.67 1.85
C THR A 8 21.08 8.89 2.69
N GLY A 9 20.24 9.21 3.67
CA GLY A 9 20.57 10.24 4.65
C GLY A 9 19.45 11.16 5.11
N THR A 10 18.25 11.11 4.55
CA THR A 10 17.14 11.92 5.08
C THR A 10 16.75 11.41 6.47
N VAL A 11 17.14 12.16 7.51
CA VAL A 11 16.70 11.92 8.89
C VAL A 11 15.27 12.44 9.01
N LEU A 12 14.39 11.60 9.57
CA LEU A 12 13.01 11.99 9.83
C LEU A 12 12.87 12.64 11.22
N PRO A 13 12.04 13.67 11.37
CA PRO A 13 11.65 14.12 12.68
C PRO A 13 11.00 12.98 13.46
N ARG A 14 11.22 12.88 14.77
CA ARG A 14 10.63 11.84 15.63
C ARG A 14 9.10 11.81 15.57
N HIS A 15 8.48 12.95 15.34
CA HIS A 15 7.03 13.06 15.19
C HIS A 15 6.51 12.66 13.81
N HIS A 16 7.40 12.42 12.82
CA HIS A 16 6.98 11.93 11.50
C HIS A 16 6.48 10.49 11.65
N THR A 17 5.19 10.30 11.51
CA THR A 17 4.51 9.02 11.75
C THR A 17 4.13 8.37 10.44
N THR A 18 4.59 7.13 10.23
CA THR A 18 4.28 6.35 9.02
C THR A 18 3.61 5.02 9.38
N LEU A 19 2.44 4.75 8.80
CA LEU A 19 1.83 3.42 8.84
C LEU A 19 2.30 2.59 7.64
N VAL A 20 2.80 1.38 7.92
CA VAL A 20 3.18 0.40 6.89
C VAL A 20 2.32 -0.85 7.02
N THR A 21 1.49 -1.14 6.00
CA THR A 21 0.68 -2.36 5.99
C THR A 21 1.49 -3.55 5.50
N GLY A 22 1.26 -4.75 6.10
CA GLY A 22 2.03 -5.96 5.76
C GLY A 22 3.50 -5.86 6.16
N ALA A 23 3.78 -5.29 7.34
CA ALA A 23 5.13 -5.01 7.84
C ALA A 23 5.85 -6.21 8.46
N THR A 24 5.26 -7.41 8.46
CA THR A 24 5.82 -8.58 9.18
C THR A 24 6.95 -9.28 8.47
N GLN A 25 7.13 -9.07 7.17
CA GLN A 25 8.15 -9.74 6.35
C GLN A 25 8.42 -9.00 5.04
N GLY A 26 9.43 -9.47 4.29
CA GLY A 26 9.73 -9.02 2.94
C GLY A 26 9.86 -7.50 2.82
N LEU A 27 9.27 -6.94 1.77
CA LEU A 27 9.35 -5.51 1.46
C LEU A 27 8.82 -4.64 2.60
N GLY A 28 7.65 -4.98 3.17
CA GLY A 28 7.03 -4.18 4.24
C GLY A 28 7.88 -4.11 5.51
N ARG A 29 8.52 -5.22 5.90
CA ARG A 29 9.50 -5.22 6.99
C ARG A 29 10.70 -4.34 6.65
N GLY A 30 11.24 -4.46 5.44
CA GLY A 30 12.38 -3.64 5.01
C GLY A 30 12.06 -2.13 5.03
N ILE A 31 10.87 -1.74 4.53
CA ILE A 31 10.41 -0.34 4.58
C ILE A 31 10.29 0.14 6.04
N ALA A 32 9.68 -0.67 6.91
CA ALA A 32 9.49 -0.29 8.32
C ALA A 32 10.81 -0.09 9.05
N LEU A 33 11.79 -0.97 8.83
CA LEU A 33 13.12 -0.87 9.42
C LEU A 33 13.92 0.33 8.89
N ASP A 34 13.84 0.61 7.58
CA ASP A 34 14.51 1.79 7.00
C ASP A 34 13.92 3.09 7.59
N LEU A 35 12.59 3.21 7.69
CA LEU A 35 11.94 4.37 8.28
C LEU A 35 12.27 4.54 9.79
N ALA A 36 12.30 3.44 10.54
CA ALA A 36 12.73 3.45 11.94
C ALA A 36 14.19 3.87 12.09
N ALA A 37 15.09 3.38 11.23
CA ALA A 37 16.49 3.78 11.22
C ALA A 37 16.70 5.26 10.92
N ARG A 38 15.78 5.90 10.21
CA ARG A 38 15.75 7.35 9.95
C ARG A 38 15.23 8.17 11.14
N GLY A 39 14.74 7.55 12.20
CA GLY A 39 14.26 8.21 13.41
C GLY A 39 12.77 8.54 13.43
N GLY A 40 12.01 8.19 12.40
CA GLY A 40 10.55 8.36 12.36
C GLY A 40 9.81 7.39 13.28
N THR A 41 8.60 7.76 13.69
CA THR A 41 7.64 6.86 14.35
C THR A 41 7.04 5.93 13.31
N VAL A 42 7.06 4.61 13.56
CA VAL A 42 6.56 3.60 12.62
C VAL A 42 5.42 2.80 13.24
N LEU A 43 4.29 2.82 12.58
CA LEU A 43 3.12 2.01 12.89
C LEU A 43 3.17 0.75 12.02
N LEU A 44 3.40 -0.39 12.63
CA LEU A 44 3.50 -1.68 11.96
C LEU A 44 2.12 -2.34 11.91
N HIS A 45 1.67 -2.69 10.71
CA HIS A 45 0.45 -3.49 10.58
C HIS A 45 0.73 -4.87 10.00
N GLY A 46 0.03 -5.88 10.52
CA GLY A 46 0.04 -7.26 10.03
C GLY A 46 -1.03 -8.11 10.70
N ARG A 47 -1.18 -9.37 10.27
CA ARG A 47 -2.18 -10.30 10.81
C ARG A 47 -1.67 -11.12 12.00
N ASP A 48 -0.37 -11.29 12.11
CA ASP A 48 0.28 -12.13 13.12
C ASP A 48 0.96 -11.24 14.16
N ALA A 49 0.43 -11.27 15.39
CA ALA A 49 0.93 -10.48 16.51
C ALA A 49 2.40 -10.81 16.85
N GLY A 50 2.75 -12.12 16.86
CA GLY A 50 4.10 -12.55 17.21
C GLY A 50 5.15 -12.08 16.20
N ARG A 51 4.82 -12.15 14.90
CA ARG A 51 5.70 -11.59 13.84
C ARG A 51 5.81 -10.07 13.92
N LEU A 52 4.70 -9.37 14.27
CA LEU A 52 4.73 -7.92 14.48
C LEU A 52 5.62 -7.55 15.66
N ASP A 53 5.51 -8.26 16.78
CA ASP A 53 6.32 -8.01 17.98
C ASP A 53 7.81 -8.22 17.69
N ALA A 54 8.16 -9.24 16.90
CA ALA A 54 9.54 -9.48 16.49
C ALA A 54 10.10 -8.31 15.66
N VAL A 55 9.36 -7.83 14.66
CA VAL A 55 9.77 -6.67 13.84
C VAL A 55 9.80 -5.39 14.66
N ALA A 56 8.87 -5.21 15.61
CA ALA A 56 8.86 -4.06 16.51
C ALA A 56 10.10 -4.04 17.42
N ALA A 57 10.49 -5.20 17.95
CA ALA A 57 11.71 -5.32 18.75
C ALA A 57 12.95 -4.98 17.93
N GLU A 58 13.05 -5.49 16.70
CA GLU A 58 14.15 -5.19 15.79
C GLU A 58 14.21 -3.69 15.44
N ALA A 59 13.09 -3.09 15.09
CA ALA A 59 13.01 -1.67 14.76
C ALA A 59 13.41 -0.77 15.96
N ARG A 60 12.99 -1.13 17.18
CA ARG A 60 13.40 -0.42 18.40
C ARG A 60 14.88 -0.54 18.68
N ALA A 61 15.49 -1.71 18.37
CA ALA A 61 16.93 -1.94 18.56
C ALA A 61 17.81 -1.06 17.66
N LEU A 62 17.27 -0.46 16.59
CA LEU A 62 17.98 0.50 15.75
C LEU A 62 18.28 1.82 16.48
N GLY A 63 17.54 2.13 17.56
CA GLY A 63 17.87 3.20 18.50
C GLY A 63 17.81 4.63 17.94
N ALA A 64 17.21 4.85 16.76
CA ALA A 64 17.20 6.15 16.10
C ALA A 64 16.21 7.17 16.71
N GLY A 65 15.40 6.74 17.69
CA GLY A 65 14.63 7.62 18.58
C GLY A 65 13.17 7.84 18.23
N GLY A 66 12.67 7.30 17.12
CA GLY A 66 11.21 7.23 16.83
C GLY A 66 10.55 6.10 17.64
N GLU A 67 9.21 6.18 17.79
CA GLU A 67 8.45 5.14 18.44
C GLU A 67 8.05 4.04 17.43
N VAL A 68 7.84 2.82 17.93
CA VAL A 68 7.36 1.69 17.13
C VAL A 68 6.14 1.08 17.79
N ARG A 69 5.00 1.11 17.12
CA ARG A 69 3.73 0.56 17.59
C ARG A 69 3.20 -0.48 16.62
N ALA A 70 2.49 -1.49 17.11
CA ALA A 70 1.97 -2.60 16.33
C ALA A 70 0.43 -2.59 16.32
N TYR A 71 -0.14 -2.81 15.15
CA TYR A 71 -1.59 -2.89 14.93
C TYR A 71 -1.93 -4.18 14.20
N VAL A 72 -2.67 -5.05 14.87
CA VAL A 72 -3.13 -6.34 14.29
C VAL A 72 -4.48 -6.14 13.63
N ALA A 73 -4.60 -6.54 12.37
CA ALA A 73 -5.86 -6.65 11.63
C ALA A 73 -5.71 -7.58 10.43
N ASP A 74 -6.79 -8.19 9.96
CA ASP A 74 -6.82 -8.88 8.66
C ASP A 74 -7.45 -7.95 7.61
N LEU A 75 -6.70 -7.61 6.56
CA LEU A 75 -7.19 -6.79 5.46
C LEU A 75 -8.16 -7.55 4.52
N ALA A 76 -8.31 -8.87 4.69
CA ALA A 76 -9.37 -9.64 4.06
C ALA A 76 -10.73 -9.48 4.75
N ASP A 77 -10.81 -8.65 5.79
CA ASP A 77 -12.03 -8.35 6.54
C ASP A 77 -12.19 -6.82 6.65
N LEU A 78 -13.15 -6.25 5.92
CA LEU A 78 -13.38 -4.80 5.89
C LEU A 78 -13.83 -4.24 7.24
N ASP A 79 -14.45 -5.03 8.10
CA ASP A 79 -14.82 -4.60 9.45
C ASP A 79 -13.57 -4.42 10.31
N GLN A 80 -12.58 -5.32 10.17
CA GLN A 80 -11.29 -5.15 10.82
C GLN A 80 -10.49 -3.98 10.23
N VAL A 81 -10.63 -3.69 8.93
CA VAL A 81 -10.02 -2.50 8.31
C VAL A 81 -10.61 -1.22 8.89
N ALA A 82 -11.92 -1.14 9.06
CA ALA A 82 -12.60 -0.01 9.68
C ALA A 82 -12.18 0.18 11.14
N ASP A 83 -12.13 -0.92 11.91
CA ASP A 83 -11.64 -0.90 13.30
C ASP A 83 -10.18 -0.46 13.39
N LEU A 84 -9.31 -0.93 12.50
CA LEU A 84 -7.92 -0.50 12.40
C LEU A 84 -7.82 1.02 12.20
N ALA A 85 -8.57 1.56 11.25
CA ALA A 85 -8.59 3.01 10.99
C ALA A 85 -9.07 3.79 12.23
N ARG A 86 -10.12 3.31 12.92
CA ARG A 86 -10.64 3.92 14.14
C ARG A 86 -9.58 3.92 15.24
N ARG A 87 -8.96 2.76 15.54
CA ARG A 87 -7.92 2.64 16.59
C ARG A 87 -6.73 3.56 16.32
N ILE A 88 -6.29 3.66 15.07
CA ILE A 88 -5.18 4.56 14.71
C ILE A 88 -5.60 6.01 14.94
N ARG A 89 -6.78 6.45 14.50
CA ARG A 89 -7.24 7.84 14.72
C ARG A 89 -7.39 8.21 16.20
N GLU A 90 -7.77 7.23 17.02
CA GLU A 90 -7.93 7.47 18.47
C GLU A 90 -6.58 7.49 19.22
N ALA A 91 -5.60 6.71 18.76
CA ALA A 91 -4.31 6.57 19.46
C ALA A 91 -3.22 7.51 18.93
N GLU A 92 -3.27 7.88 17.64
CA GLU A 92 -2.18 8.61 17.01
C GLU A 92 -2.54 10.09 16.83
N PRO A 93 -1.66 11.00 17.27
CA PRO A 93 -1.90 12.44 17.13
C PRO A 93 -1.73 12.94 15.69
N ARG A 94 -1.02 12.16 14.84
CA ARG A 94 -0.73 12.48 13.44
C ARG A 94 -0.40 11.26 12.63
N LEU A 95 -0.55 11.37 11.30
CA LEU A 95 -0.12 10.39 10.32
C LEU A 95 0.43 11.12 9.08
N ASP A 96 1.74 11.12 8.91
CA ASP A 96 2.41 11.84 7.83
C ASP A 96 2.53 11.00 6.55
N ALA A 97 2.54 9.66 6.71
CA ALA A 97 2.54 8.78 5.58
C ALA A 97 1.78 7.47 5.83
N LEU A 98 1.14 6.96 4.76
CA LEU A 98 0.45 5.68 4.72
C LEU A 98 1.01 4.86 3.57
N VAL A 99 1.64 3.72 3.87
CA VAL A 99 2.20 2.80 2.87
C VAL A 99 1.32 1.56 2.79
N HIS A 100 0.56 1.45 1.70
CA HIS A 100 -0.19 0.25 1.36
C HIS A 100 0.72 -0.77 0.69
N ASN A 101 1.35 -1.63 1.50
CA ASN A 101 2.26 -2.67 1.03
C ASN A 101 1.68 -4.08 1.16
N ALA A 102 0.75 -4.33 2.08
CA ALA A 102 0.13 -5.64 2.23
C ALA A 102 -0.42 -6.16 0.89
N VAL A 103 -0.27 -7.46 0.65
CA VAL A 103 -0.66 -8.08 -0.61
C VAL A 103 -1.23 -9.47 -0.39
N ALA A 104 -2.33 -9.78 -1.07
CA ALA A 104 -2.77 -11.13 -1.36
C ALA A 104 -2.39 -11.49 -2.80
N GLY A 105 -1.94 -12.70 -3.01
CA GLY A 105 -1.61 -13.14 -4.36
C GLY A 105 -0.19 -13.57 -4.59
N GLY A 106 0.71 -13.28 -3.69
CA GLY A 106 2.09 -13.77 -3.72
C GLY A 106 2.29 -15.05 -2.90
N GLY A 107 1.41 -15.96 -2.89
CA GLY A 107 1.53 -17.18 -2.11
C GLY A 107 1.02 -18.36 -2.90
N SER A 108 1.24 -19.56 -2.41
CA SER A 108 0.88 -20.86 -2.98
C SER A 108 -0.01 -20.77 -4.24
N ARG A 109 0.24 -21.53 -5.22
CA ARG A 109 -0.60 -21.64 -6.42
C ARG A 109 -2.06 -21.89 -6.03
N PRO A 110 -2.96 -20.95 -5.86
CA PRO A 110 -4.34 -21.31 -5.97
C PRO A 110 -4.75 -20.92 -7.38
N LEU A 111 -4.88 -21.94 -8.17
CA LEU A 111 -5.79 -21.91 -9.29
C LEU A 111 -7.25 -21.80 -8.79
N VAL A 112 -7.44 -21.71 -7.48
CA VAL A 112 -8.75 -21.66 -6.83
C VAL A 112 -9.05 -20.24 -6.39
N ARG A 113 -10.24 -19.77 -6.71
CA ARG A 113 -10.77 -18.49 -6.26
C ARG A 113 -11.05 -18.54 -4.76
N GLU A 114 -10.42 -17.64 -4.01
CA GLU A 114 -10.67 -17.43 -2.59
C GLU A 114 -11.45 -16.13 -2.40
N VAL A 115 -12.16 -16.01 -1.28
CA VAL A 115 -12.95 -14.84 -0.95
C VAL A 115 -12.62 -14.29 0.43
N SER A 116 -12.84 -13.00 0.60
CA SER A 116 -12.74 -12.28 1.87
C SER A 116 -13.91 -12.60 2.81
N ALA A 117 -13.89 -12.05 4.01
CA ALA A 117 -14.98 -12.19 4.99
C ALA A 117 -16.33 -11.71 4.44
N GLN A 118 -16.34 -10.68 3.60
CA GLN A 118 -17.54 -10.14 2.96
C GLN A 118 -17.86 -10.81 1.60
N GLY A 119 -17.16 -11.89 1.22
CA GLY A 119 -17.40 -12.62 -0.02
C GLY A 119 -16.77 -12.03 -1.27
N HIS A 120 -15.92 -11.00 -1.17
CA HIS A 120 -15.20 -10.43 -2.30
C HIS A 120 -14.02 -11.30 -2.72
N GLU A 121 -13.67 -11.31 -4.01
CA GLU A 121 -12.46 -11.99 -4.48
C GLU A 121 -11.24 -11.49 -3.67
N LEU A 122 -10.43 -12.43 -3.18
CA LEU A 122 -9.45 -12.16 -2.14
C LEU A 122 -8.38 -11.14 -2.56
N ARG A 123 -7.92 -11.17 -3.83
CA ARG A 123 -6.90 -10.23 -4.32
C ARG A 123 -7.48 -8.84 -4.52
N LEU A 124 -8.70 -8.75 -5.04
CA LEU A 124 -9.44 -7.50 -5.12
C LEU A 124 -9.66 -6.93 -3.71
N ALA A 125 -10.07 -7.76 -2.75
CA ALA A 125 -10.33 -7.34 -1.37
C ALA A 125 -9.08 -6.77 -0.71
N VAL A 126 -7.98 -7.52 -0.71
CA VAL A 126 -6.76 -7.14 0.04
C VAL A 126 -5.92 -6.10 -0.71
N ASN A 127 -5.86 -6.15 -2.05
CA ASN A 127 -4.96 -5.29 -2.82
C ASN A 127 -5.61 -3.98 -3.27
N HIS A 128 -6.96 -3.88 -3.23
CA HIS A 128 -7.67 -2.69 -3.69
C HIS A 128 -8.71 -2.19 -2.68
N LEU A 129 -9.69 -3.03 -2.27
CA LEU A 129 -10.78 -2.57 -1.39
C LEU A 129 -10.27 -2.15 0.00
N ALA A 130 -9.41 -2.96 0.62
CA ALA A 130 -8.84 -2.66 1.92
C ALA A 130 -7.94 -1.41 1.92
N PRO A 131 -6.99 -1.22 0.98
CA PRO A 131 -6.26 0.04 0.83
C PRO A 131 -7.18 1.26 0.68
N TYR A 132 -8.22 1.15 -0.13
CA TYR A 132 -9.19 2.22 -0.32
C TYR A 132 -9.95 2.52 0.98
N ALA A 133 -10.54 1.51 1.62
CA ALA A 133 -11.28 1.65 2.87
C ALA A 133 -10.40 2.24 3.99
N LEU A 134 -9.17 1.73 4.14
CA LEU A 134 -8.22 2.23 5.14
C LEU A 134 -7.82 3.69 4.85
N THR A 135 -7.58 4.04 3.58
CA THR A 135 -7.31 5.43 3.18
C THR A 135 -8.48 6.33 3.57
N ARG A 136 -9.71 5.97 3.20
CA ARG A 136 -10.92 6.75 3.56
C ARG A 136 -11.06 6.90 5.07
N GLY A 137 -10.90 5.80 5.81
CA GLY A 137 -10.99 5.81 7.27
C GLY A 137 -9.92 6.67 7.95
N LEU A 138 -8.72 6.80 7.37
CA LEU A 138 -7.60 7.59 7.91
C LEU A 138 -7.51 8.99 7.31
N LEU A 139 -8.31 9.32 6.29
CA LEU A 139 -8.22 10.60 5.59
C LEU A 139 -8.36 11.83 6.51
N PRO A 140 -9.26 11.85 7.52
CA PRO A 140 -9.29 12.98 8.46
C PRO A 140 -7.97 13.22 9.19
N LEU A 141 -7.29 12.14 9.62
CA LEU A 141 -6.00 12.24 10.29
C LEU A 141 -4.87 12.65 9.34
N LEU A 142 -4.84 12.08 8.12
CA LEU A 142 -3.88 12.46 7.07
C LEU A 142 -4.00 13.93 6.70
N THR A 143 -5.24 14.43 6.51
CA THR A 143 -5.49 15.83 6.17
C THR A 143 -5.10 16.77 7.32
N ALA A 144 -5.40 16.40 8.56
CA ALA A 144 -4.98 17.18 9.74
C ALA A 144 -3.46 17.18 9.94
N SER A 145 -2.75 16.19 9.38
CA SER A 145 -1.28 16.05 9.46
C SER A 145 -0.56 16.64 8.24
N ALA A 146 -1.28 17.22 7.28
CA ALA A 146 -0.69 17.71 6.03
C ALA A 146 0.55 18.59 6.25
N PRO A 147 1.57 18.50 5.41
CA PRO A 147 1.63 17.68 4.20
C PRO A 147 1.77 16.19 4.51
N ALA A 148 0.92 15.34 3.91
CA ALA A 148 0.92 13.90 4.11
C ALA A 148 1.00 13.14 2.77
N ARG A 149 1.44 11.87 2.83
CA ARG A 149 1.69 11.06 1.65
C ARG A 149 1.05 9.68 1.75
N ILE A 150 0.38 9.25 0.68
CA ILE A 150 -0.10 7.89 0.51
C ILE A 150 0.71 7.22 -0.58
N VAL A 151 1.31 6.07 -0.27
CA VAL A 151 2.14 5.29 -1.18
C VAL A 151 1.51 3.91 -1.37
N ASN A 152 1.08 3.63 -2.59
CA ASN A 152 0.46 2.38 -2.97
C ASN A 152 1.48 1.46 -3.65
N VAL A 153 1.87 0.36 -3.01
CA VAL A 153 2.76 -0.64 -3.60
C VAL A 153 1.95 -1.47 -4.61
N ALA A 154 2.05 -1.06 -5.86
CA ALA A 154 1.42 -1.70 -7.00
C ALA A 154 2.33 -2.77 -7.64
N SER A 155 2.27 -2.93 -8.96
CA SER A 155 3.07 -3.90 -9.71
C SER A 155 3.29 -3.43 -11.15
N ILE A 156 4.29 -4.01 -11.82
CA ILE A 156 4.39 -3.94 -13.27
C ILE A 156 3.36 -4.87 -13.95
N GLY A 157 2.94 -5.95 -13.27
CA GLY A 157 1.85 -6.81 -13.70
C GLY A 157 0.51 -6.06 -13.56
N GLN A 158 -0.06 -5.68 -14.70
CA GLN A 158 -1.31 -4.94 -14.82
C GLN A 158 -2.14 -5.57 -15.93
N GLU A 159 -3.43 -5.79 -15.68
CA GLU A 159 -4.38 -6.34 -16.64
C GLU A 159 -5.70 -5.58 -16.56
N THR A 160 -6.36 -5.39 -17.69
CA THR A 160 -7.64 -4.68 -17.80
C THR A 160 -8.66 -5.18 -16.79
N VAL A 161 -9.20 -4.26 -16.00
CA VAL A 161 -10.28 -4.53 -15.05
C VAL A 161 -11.57 -4.76 -15.83
N ASP A 162 -12.14 -5.95 -15.69
CA ASP A 162 -13.45 -6.27 -16.21
C ASP A 162 -14.53 -5.83 -15.22
N PHE A 163 -15.25 -4.77 -15.56
CA PHE A 163 -16.31 -4.24 -14.68
C PHE A 163 -17.61 -5.07 -14.70
N ASP A 164 -17.77 -5.98 -15.68
CA ASP A 164 -18.92 -6.86 -15.76
C ASP A 164 -18.67 -8.18 -15.01
N ASP A 165 -17.41 -8.39 -14.57
CA ASP A 165 -17.01 -9.49 -13.72
C ASP A 165 -15.86 -9.06 -12.76
N LEU A 166 -16.10 -7.98 -12.02
CA LEU A 166 -15.11 -7.41 -11.10
C LEU A 166 -14.67 -8.43 -10.02
N MET A 167 -15.57 -9.33 -9.63
CA MET A 167 -15.32 -10.41 -8.67
C MET A 167 -14.65 -11.63 -9.29
N PHE A 168 -14.37 -11.60 -10.59
CA PHE A 168 -13.73 -12.67 -11.34
C PHE A 168 -14.37 -14.04 -11.06
N GLU A 169 -15.68 -14.13 -11.27
CA GLU A 169 -16.47 -15.35 -11.02
C GLU A 169 -16.38 -16.36 -12.17
N ARG A 170 -16.04 -15.87 -13.36
CA ARG A 170 -15.96 -16.66 -14.61
C ARG A 170 -14.52 -16.83 -15.06
N GLY A 171 -14.11 -18.09 -15.33
CA GLY A 171 -12.79 -18.38 -15.90
C GLY A 171 -11.64 -17.89 -15.01
N TYR A 172 -11.75 -18.09 -13.70
CA TYR A 172 -10.79 -17.57 -12.73
C TYR A 172 -9.36 -18.00 -13.03
N GLU A 173 -8.45 -17.01 -13.02
CA GLU A 173 -7.02 -17.23 -13.15
C GLU A 173 -6.31 -16.30 -12.14
N GLY A 174 -5.55 -16.92 -11.22
CA GLY A 174 -5.03 -16.21 -10.05
C GLY A 174 -4.03 -15.09 -10.36
N LEU A 175 -3.20 -15.25 -11.43
CA LEU A 175 -2.28 -14.19 -11.84
C LEU A 175 -3.05 -13.02 -12.48
N ALA A 176 -4.05 -13.30 -13.30
CA ALA A 176 -4.90 -12.28 -13.88
C ALA A 176 -5.67 -11.51 -12.78
N ALA A 177 -6.22 -12.21 -11.78
CA ALA A 177 -6.86 -11.58 -10.63
C ALA A 177 -5.90 -10.66 -9.86
N TYR A 178 -4.67 -11.10 -9.65
CA TYR A 178 -3.63 -10.25 -9.06
C TYR A 178 -3.35 -9.02 -9.94
N CYS A 179 -3.10 -9.19 -11.24
CA CYS A 179 -2.81 -8.10 -12.16
C CYS A 179 -3.96 -7.08 -12.25
N ARG A 180 -5.22 -7.55 -12.29
CA ARG A 180 -6.43 -6.70 -12.26
C ARG A 180 -6.53 -5.93 -10.95
N SER A 181 -6.26 -6.57 -9.81
CA SER A 181 -6.29 -5.89 -8.51
C SER A 181 -5.22 -4.79 -8.39
N LYS A 182 -4.03 -5.02 -8.99
CA LYS A 182 -2.95 -4.03 -9.02
C LYS A 182 -3.26 -2.86 -9.95
N LEU A 183 -3.90 -3.11 -11.10
CA LEU A 183 -4.42 -2.03 -11.94
C LEU A 183 -5.52 -1.23 -11.23
N ALA A 184 -6.46 -1.90 -10.57
CA ALA A 184 -7.51 -1.23 -9.79
C ALA A 184 -6.90 -0.29 -8.70
N LEU A 185 -5.85 -0.73 -8.02
CA LEU A 185 -5.12 0.11 -7.05
C LEU A 185 -4.48 1.34 -7.70
N ILE A 186 -3.89 1.21 -8.91
CA ILE A 186 -3.32 2.34 -9.66
C ILE A 186 -4.44 3.30 -10.10
N MET A 187 -5.56 2.78 -10.61
CA MET A 187 -6.71 3.60 -11.00
C MET A 187 -7.27 4.40 -9.82
N ALA A 188 -7.38 3.77 -8.64
CA ALA A 188 -7.78 4.44 -7.41
C ALA A 188 -6.74 5.49 -6.96
N THR A 189 -5.43 5.23 -7.14
CA THR A 189 -4.37 6.21 -6.90
C THR A 189 -4.59 7.49 -7.70
N PHE A 190 -4.91 7.35 -8.99
CA PHE A 190 -5.15 8.51 -9.87
C PHE A 190 -6.44 9.24 -9.52
N ALA A 191 -7.50 8.49 -9.17
CA ALA A 191 -8.77 9.08 -8.75
C ALA A 191 -8.61 9.87 -7.44
N LEU A 192 -8.00 9.25 -6.42
CA LEU A 192 -7.74 9.89 -5.12
C LEU A 192 -6.78 11.07 -5.24
N GLY A 193 -5.74 10.96 -6.09
CA GLY A 193 -4.80 12.06 -6.33
C GLY A 193 -5.49 13.30 -6.92
N ALA A 194 -6.49 13.11 -7.78
CA ALA A 194 -7.29 14.20 -8.32
C ALA A 194 -8.32 14.74 -7.29
N GLU A 195 -8.94 13.85 -6.52
CA GLU A 195 -9.92 14.22 -5.49
C GLU A 195 -9.28 15.04 -4.36
N LEU A 196 -8.06 14.67 -3.95
CA LEU A 196 -7.35 15.29 -2.83
C LEU A 196 -6.49 16.47 -3.24
N ASP A 197 -6.62 16.95 -4.48
CA ASP A 197 -5.87 18.13 -4.93
C ASP A 197 -6.15 19.34 -4.02
N GLY A 198 -5.09 20.04 -3.63
CA GLY A 198 -5.17 21.16 -2.70
C GLY A 198 -5.34 20.81 -1.22
N SER A 199 -5.57 19.53 -0.86
CA SER A 199 -5.72 19.11 0.55
C SER A 199 -4.40 19.01 1.31
N GLY A 200 -3.27 19.04 0.61
CA GLY A 200 -1.95 18.77 1.18
C GLY A 200 -1.64 17.26 1.34
N VAL A 201 -2.54 16.37 0.90
CA VAL A 201 -2.32 14.91 0.88
C VAL A 201 -2.02 14.48 -0.55
N THR A 202 -0.89 13.82 -0.78
CA THR A 202 -0.52 13.27 -2.08
C THR A 202 -0.68 11.75 -2.12
N VAL A 203 -1.05 11.21 -3.28
CA VAL A 203 -1.28 9.77 -3.48
C VAL A 203 -0.52 9.30 -4.72
N ASN A 204 0.43 8.39 -4.55
CA ASN A 204 1.21 7.84 -5.66
C ASN A 204 1.30 6.31 -5.56
N ALA A 205 1.46 5.67 -6.72
CA ALA A 205 1.69 4.22 -6.81
C ALA A 205 3.06 3.91 -7.39
N LEU A 206 3.62 2.73 -7.03
CA LEU A 206 4.85 2.27 -7.65
C LEU A 206 4.89 0.76 -7.86
N HIS A 207 5.64 0.33 -8.89
CA HIS A 207 6.26 -1.00 -8.94
C HIS A 207 7.62 -0.90 -8.23
N PRO A 208 7.81 -1.58 -7.08
CA PRO A 208 9.02 -1.37 -6.26
C PRO A 208 10.27 -1.99 -6.84
N ALA A 209 10.21 -3.24 -7.29
CA ALA A 209 11.28 -3.97 -7.99
C ALA A 209 10.76 -5.30 -8.53
N HIS A 210 11.47 -5.85 -9.52
CA HIS A 210 11.06 -7.08 -10.19
C HIS A 210 11.59 -8.33 -9.45
N LEU A 211 10.68 -9.28 -9.14
CA LEU A 211 11.01 -10.57 -8.50
C LEU A 211 11.97 -10.42 -7.31
N MET A 212 11.60 -9.59 -6.35
CA MET A 212 12.35 -9.45 -5.09
C MET A 212 12.41 -10.75 -4.32
N ASP A 213 13.48 -10.96 -3.56
CA ASP A 213 13.65 -12.12 -2.68
C ASP A 213 12.67 -12.08 -1.50
N THR A 214 11.42 -12.43 -1.80
CA THR A 214 10.31 -12.52 -0.84
C THR A 214 9.76 -13.93 -0.77
N GLU A 215 9.14 -14.27 0.36
CA GLU A 215 8.42 -15.53 0.49
C GLU A 215 7.39 -15.71 -0.64
N GLY A 216 6.69 -14.63 -1.01
CA GLY A 216 5.72 -14.66 -2.11
C GLY A 216 6.34 -15.12 -3.43
N VAL A 217 7.44 -14.53 -3.87
CA VAL A 217 8.12 -14.91 -5.11
C VAL A 217 8.56 -16.38 -5.07
N ARG A 218 9.14 -16.82 -3.97
CA ARG A 218 9.58 -18.21 -3.79
C ARG A 218 8.40 -19.20 -3.80
N THR A 219 7.27 -18.85 -3.19
CA THR A 219 6.08 -19.70 -3.12
C THR A 219 5.41 -19.86 -4.49
N TYR A 220 5.56 -18.88 -5.40
CA TYR A 220 5.15 -19.05 -6.80
C TYR A 220 6.11 -19.95 -7.61
N GLY A 221 7.18 -20.44 -6.99
CA GLY A 221 8.20 -21.21 -7.69
C GLY A 221 9.06 -20.36 -8.63
N LEU A 222 9.05 -19.04 -8.44
CA LEU A 222 9.88 -18.12 -9.19
C LEU A 222 11.24 -17.95 -8.48
N THR A 223 12.28 -17.76 -9.28
CA THR A 223 13.61 -17.45 -8.74
C THR A 223 13.71 -15.95 -8.50
N PRO A 224 14.06 -15.52 -7.28
CA PRO A 224 14.35 -14.11 -7.02
C PRO A 224 15.48 -13.58 -7.91
N LEU A 225 15.33 -12.38 -8.41
CA LEU A 225 16.31 -11.70 -9.26
C LEU A 225 17.07 -10.59 -8.51
N VAL A 226 16.43 -9.99 -7.50
CA VAL A 226 16.98 -8.86 -6.75
C VAL A 226 16.72 -9.00 -5.26
N GLY A 227 17.53 -8.34 -4.44
CA GLY A 227 17.31 -8.24 -2.99
C GLY A 227 16.09 -7.35 -2.66
N ILE A 228 15.63 -7.45 -1.41
CA ILE A 228 14.49 -6.65 -0.91
C ILE A 228 14.83 -5.15 -0.95
N GLU A 229 16.08 -4.78 -0.72
CA GLU A 229 16.58 -3.40 -0.68
C GLU A 229 16.31 -2.63 -1.97
N GLU A 230 16.29 -3.33 -3.11
CA GLU A 230 15.97 -2.73 -4.41
C GLU A 230 14.54 -2.20 -4.47
N GLY A 231 13.62 -2.80 -3.72
CA GLY A 231 12.24 -2.32 -3.59
C GLY A 231 12.03 -1.35 -2.42
N VAL A 232 12.80 -1.50 -1.33
CA VAL A 232 12.73 -0.61 -0.17
C VAL A 232 13.08 0.83 -0.58
N ARG A 233 14.21 1.01 -1.28
CA ARG A 233 14.73 2.33 -1.66
C ARG A 233 13.71 3.19 -2.45
N PRO A 234 13.12 2.73 -3.56
CA PRO A 234 12.15 3.53 -4.30
C PRO A 234 10.85 3.75 -3.52
N THR A 235 10.43 2.78 -2.67
CA THR A 235 9.23 2.95 -1.85
C THR A 235 9.44 4.00 -0.76
N VAL A 236 10.54 3.93 -0.03
CA VAL A 236 10.89 4.92 0.99
C VAL A 236 11.11 6.30 0.36
N ARG A 237 11.67 6.39 -0.85
CA ARG A 237 11.78 7.67 -1.57
C ARG A 237 10.42 8.36 -1.71
N LEU A 238 9.35 7.64 -2.08
CA LEU A 238 8.02 8.24 -2.18
C LEU A 238 7.50 8.76 -0.83
N VAL A 239 7.97 8.19 0.28
CA VAL A 239 7.61 8.64 1.63
C VAL A 239 8.39 9.90 2.03
N VAL A 240 9.72 9.93 1.79
CA VAL A 240 10.61 10.90 2.48
C VAL A 240 11.24 11.95 1.58
N ASP A 241 11.24 11.76 0.24
CA ASP A 241 11.96 12.66 -0.68
C ASP A 241 11.27 14.03 -0.77
N PRO A 242 11.92 15.13 -0.35
CA PRO A 242 11.35 16.46 -0.47
C PRO A 242 11.19 16.90 -1.93
N GLY A 243 11.97 16.34 -2.87
CA GLY A 243 11.82 16.59 -4.29
C GLY A 243 10.51 16.09 -4.90
N LEU A 244 9.76 15.27 -4.15
CA LEU A 244 8.42 14.78 -4.51
C LEU A 244 7.29 15.51 -3.77
N ALA A 245 7.59 16.66 -3.13
CA ALA A 245 6.56 17.47 -2.52
C ALA A 245 5.53 17.92 -3.56
N GLY A 246 4.23 17.69 -3.27
CA GLY A 246 3.13 18.03 -4.19
C GLY A 246 2.98 17.10 -5.41
N VAL A 247 3.87 16.13 -5.63
CA VAL A 247 3.71 15.14 -6.69
C VAL A 247 2.59 14.16 -6.29
N THR A 248 1.52 14.10 -7.08
CA THR A 248 0.34 13.27 -6.82
C THR A 248 -0.22 12.65 -8.09
N GLY A 249 -0.96 11.55 -7.98
CA GLY A 249 -1.62 10.88 -9.10
C GLY A 249 -0.63 10.28 -10.11
N ARG A 250 0.54 9.80 -9.64
CA ARG A 250 1.59 9.23 -10.49
C ARG A 250 1.78 7.75 -10.23
N TYR A 251 2.31 7.08 -11.27
CA TYR A 251 2.80 5.71 -11.18
C TYR A 251 4.30 5.69 -11.51
N PHE A 252 5.07 5.01 -10.65
CA PHE A 252 6.51 4.88 -10.80
C PHE A 252 6.92 3.42 -11.06
N ASP A 253 7.82 3.19 -12.01
CA ASP A 253 8.62 1.98 -12.05
C ASP A 253 9.91 2.28 -11.29
N ARG A 254 9.99 1.76 -10.07
CA ARG A 254 11.08 2.08 -9.14
C ARG A 254 11.22 3.60 -8.94
N PHE A 255 12.22 4.20 -9.52
CA PHE A 255 12.53 5.63 -9.39
C PHE A 255 11.95 6.49 -10.53
N THR A 256 11.49 5.87 -11.60
CA THR A 256 11.08 6.56 -12.83
C THR A 256 9.57 6.75 -12.87
N ASP A 257 9.11 8.00 -12.99
CA ASP A 257 7.73 8.31 -13.34
C ASP A 257 7.45 7.73 -14.74
N THR A 258 6.49 6.84 -14.84
CA THR A 258 6.20 6.10 -16.08
C THR A 258 4.70 5.88 -16.29
N ARG A 259 4.34 5.43 -17.48
CA ARG A 259 2.95 5.13 -17.78
C ARG A 259 2.54 3.78 -17.20
N ALA A 260 1.39 3.78 -16.54
CA ALA A 260 0.66 2.56 -16.20
C ALA A 260 -0.10 2.01 -17.43
N HIS A 261 -0.85 0.93 -17.24
CA HIS A 261 -1.79 0.41 -18.23
C HIS A 261 -2.79 1.50 -18.69
N GLU A 262 -3.14 1.51 -19.98
CA GLU A 262 -3.94 2.58 -20.60
C GLU A 262 -5.28 2.83 -19.91
N GLN A 263 -5.96 1.78 -19.42
CA GLN A 263 -7.24 1.90 -18.71
C GLN A 263 -7.14 2.80 -17.47
N ALA A 264 -5.95 2.91 -16.84
CA ALA A 264 -5.77 3.81 -15.70
C ALA A 264 -5.92 5.29 -16.07
N TYR A 265 -5.77 5.65 -17.33
CA TYR A 265 -5.91 7.03 -17.83
C TYR A 265 -7.31 7.35 -18.35
N ASP A 266 -8.18 6.35 -18.50
CA ASP A 266 -9.58 6.57 -18.89
C ASP A 266 -10.40 7.11 -17.70
N PRO A 267 -10.91 8.35 -17.77
CA PRO A 267 -11.69 8.95 -16.69
C PRO A 267 -13.00 8.20 -16.41
N GLU A 268 -13.64 7.64 -17.46
CA GLU A 268 -14.87 6.87 -17.33
C GLU A 268 -14.62 5.55 -16.60
N ALA A 269 -13.56 4.82 -16.98
CA ALA A 269 -13.16 3.59 -16.32
C ALA A 269 -12.84 3.84 -14.83
N ARG A 270 -12.10 4.92 -14.51
CA ARG A 270 -11.83 5.29 -13.12
C ARG A 270 -13.11 5.59 -12.35
N ARG A 271 -14.02 6.39 -12.92
CA ARG A 271 -15.30 6.71 -12.26
C ARG A 271 -16.12 5.45 -12.01
N ARG A 272 -16.20 4.54 -12.99
CA ARG A 272 -16.92 3.26 -12.85
C ARG A 272 -16.31 2.40 -11.75
N LEU A 273 -14.97 2.29 -11.71
CA LEU A 273 -14.27 1.56 -10.65
C LEU A 273 -14.60 2.16 -9.28
N MET A 274 -14.45 3.48 -9.10
CA MET A 274 -14.67 4.12 -7.81
C MET A 274 -16.10 3.95 -7.32
N THR A 275 -17.10 4.10 -8.21
CA THR A 275 -18.52 3.86 -7.88
C THR A 275 -18.76 2.41 -7.41
N LEU A 276 -18.13 1.43 -8.05
CA LEU A 276 -18.23 0.02 -7.64
C LEU A 276 -17.49 -0.21 -6.32
N THR A 277 -16.30 0.38 -6.16
CA THR A 277 -15.52 0.29 -4.93
C THR A 277 -16.29 0.84 -3.74
N ASP A 278 -16.91 2.02 -3.86
CA ASP A 278 -17.74 2.64 -2.80
C ASP A 278 -18.89 1.72 -2.37
N ARG A 279 -19.55 1.07 -3.33
CA ARG A 279 -20.62 0.11 -3.02
C ARG A 279 -20.11 -1.13 -2.29
N LEU A 280 -18.92 -1.62 -2.66
CA LEU A 280 -18.34 -2.84 -2.08
C LEU A 280 -17.77 -2.60 -0.69
N VAL A 281 -17.19 -1.43 -0.43
CA VAL A 281 -16.71 -1.09 0.91
C VAL A 281 -17.84 -0.62 1.83
N GLY A 282 -18.92 -0.05 1.27
CA GLY A 282 -20.21 0.22 1.92
C GLY A 282 -20.11 0.77 3.34
N ALA A 283 -20.82 0.11 4.26
CA ALA A 283 -20.90 0.53 5.67
C ALA A 283 -19.57 0.44 6.47
N ALA A 284 -18.54 -0.19 5.93
CA ALA A 284 -17.22 -0.24 6.58
C ALA A 284 -16.52 1.13 6.61
N VAL A 285 -17.02 2.11 5.79
CA VAL A 285 -16.47 3.47 5.77
C VAL A 285 -17.62 4.48 5.94
N PRO A 286 -17.96 4.89 7.17
CA PRO A 286 -19.00 5.91 7.37
C PRO A 286 -18.61 7.21 6.66
N GLY A 287 -19.48 7.67 5.74
CA GLY A 287 -19.34 8.95 5.04
C GLY A 287 -18.82 8.86 3.60
N VAL A 288 -18.80 7.66 3.00
CA VAL A 288 -18.64 7.46 1.55
C VAL A 288 -20.02 7.35 0.90
#